data_1b2480158ef1b9ee8f143d9378754736
#
_entry.id   1b2480158ef1b9ee8f143d9378754736
#
_cell.length_a   1.000
_cell.length_b   1.000
_cell.length_c   1.000
_cell.angle_alpha   90.00
_cell.angle_beta   90.00
_cell.angle_gamma   90.00
#
_symmetry.space_group_name_H-M   'P 1'
#
loop_
_entity.id
_entity.type
_entity.pdbx_description
1 polymer ?
#
loop_
_entity_poly.entity_id
_entity_poly.type
_entity_poly.pdbx_seq_one_letter_code
_entity_poly.pdbx_strand_id
1 'polypeptide(L)'
;MSFLELRHVSKIYGEGPTEIQALQDINIAVDAGELAAVMGPSGSGKSTLLTIAGSLEDATSGQVLIGGAALSKMSRADKARLRRRSIGYVFQDFNLLAGLTAAENVSLPLELDGINARKARSLGVKALDELGLGDEASRFPDELSGGERQRVAIARAVVGNRQLLLADEPSGALDSVNGEAVMRLLLTVCRRGVATVVVTHDAQLASWADRVVFIRDGRIVDQTLPPESPESLLPSGRPQSGPGQ
;
A
#
# COMPACT_ATOMS: atom_id res chain seq x y z
N MET A 1 -4.27 1.79 17.52
CA MET A 1 -5.05 2.92 16.96
C MET A 1 -4.82 2.96 15.48
N SER A 2 -5.90 2.92 14.71
CA SER A 2 -5.81 2.83 13.25
C SER A 2 -5.19 4.09 12.66
N PHE A 3 -4.20 3.90 11.80
CA PHE A 3 -3.55 5.01 11.11
C PHE A 3 -4.31 5.42 9.84
N LEU A 4 -4.86 4.45 9.11
CA LEU A 4 -5.77 4.66 7.98
C LEU A 4 -7.16 4.17 8.35
N GLU A 5 -8.18 5.00 8.13
CA GLU A 5 -9.57 4.60 8.28
C GLU A 5 -10.42 5.11 7.10
N LEU A 6 -11.15 4.22 6.47
CA LEU A 6 -12.22 4.52 5.53
C LEU A 6 -13.55 4.19 6.23
N ARG A 7 -14.45 5.15 6.33
CA ARG A 7 -15.75 5.01 6.99
C ARG A 7 -16.86 5.33 6.00
N HIS A 8 -17.65 4.32 5.63
CA HIS A 8 -18.76 4.42 4.68
C HIS A 8 -18.36 5.08 3.35
N VAL A 9 -17.13 4.77 2.85
CA VAL A 9 -16.57 5.40 1.66
C VAL A 9 -17.23 4.83 0.42
N SER A 10 -17.75 5.72 -0.43
CA SER A 10 -18.24 5.38 -1.77
C SER A 10 -17.59 6.27 -2.83
N LYS A 11 -17.43 5.73 -4.02
CA LYS A 11 -16.91 6.45 -5.20
C LYS A 11 -17.74 6.15 -6.42
N ILE A 12 -18.22 7.21 -7.04
CA ILE A 12 -18.97 7.18 -8.30
C ILE A 12 -18.17 8.00 -9.32
N TYR A 13 -17.99 7.46 -10.52
CA TYR A 13 -17.42 8.16 -11.66
C TYR A 13 -18.50 8.40 -12.70
N GLY A 14 -18.38 9.47 -13.47
CA GLY A 14 -19.36 9.86 -14.49
C GLY A 14 -20.59 10.58 -13.93
N GLU A 15 -21.54 10.85 -14.80
CA GLU A 15 -22.82 11.51 -14.45
C GLU A 15 -23.97 10.84 -15.24
N GLY A 16 -25.13 10.75 -14.60
CA GLY A 16 -26.36 10.25 -15.22
C GLY A 16 -26.24 8.81 -15.71
N PRO A 17 -26.60 8.50 -17.00
CA PRO A 17 -26.62 7.13 -17.50
C PRO A 17 -25.24 6.45 -17.60
N THR A 18 -24.17 7.22 -17.49
CA THR A 18 -22.78 6.72 -17.56
C THR A 18 -22.14 6.57 -16.17
N GLU A 19 -22.90 6.67 -15.09
CA GLU A 19 -22.41 6.49 -13.75
C GLU A 19 -21.86 5.09 -13.53
N ILE A 20 -20.64 5.01 -13.00
CA ILE A 20 -19.98 3.78 -12.57
C ILE A 20 -19.69 3.87 -11.10
N GLN A 21 -20.33 3.04 -10.28
CA GLN A 21 -20.06 2.94 -8.87
C GLN A 21 -18.82 2.06 -8.63
N ALA A 22 -17.67 2.67 -8.49
CA ALA A 22 -16.39 1.99 -8.31
C ALA A 22 -16.19 1.47 -6.87
N LEU A 23 -16.71 2.18 -5.87
CA LEU A 23 -16.72 1.74 -4.47
C LEU A 23 -18.08 2.02 -3.83
N GLN A 24 -18.53 1.10 -2.98
CA GLN A 24 -19.80 1.20 -2.29
C GLN A 24 -19.67 0.81 -0.81
N ASP A 25 -19.88 1.77 0.07
CA ASP A 25 -19.93 1.59 1.52
C ASP A 25 -18.69 0.87 2.10
N ILE A 26 -17.50 1.26 1.67
CA ILE A 26 -16.25 0.66 2.13
C ILE A 26 -15.95 1.10 3.55
N ASN A 27 -15.76 0.10 4.40
CA ASN A 27 -15.36 0.26 5.79
C ASN A 27 -14.09 -0.57 6.04
N ILE A 28 -12.94 0.09 6.20
CA ILE A 28 -11.65 -0.54 6.46
C ILE A 28 -10.83 0.34 7.40
N ALA A 29 -10.16 -0.29 8.35
CA ALA A 29 -9.21 0.37 9.23
C ALA A 29 -7.88 -0.41 9.20
N VAL A 30 -6.75 0.28 9.17
CA VAL A 30 -5.41 -0.35 9.16
C VAL A 30 -4.58 0.30 10.24
N ASP A 31 -4.05 -0.52 11.14
CA ASP A 31 -3.23 -0.08 12.25
C ASP A 31 -1.77 0.18 11.85
N ALA A 32 -1.07 0.99 12.62
CA ALA A 32 0.36 1.16 12.46
C ALA A 32 1.08 -0.18 12.67
N GLY A 33 1.90 -0.58 11.69
CA GLY A 33 2.60 -1.87 11.70
C GLY A 33 1.73 -3.06 11.25
N GLU A 34 0.52 -2.82 10.76
CA GLU A 34 -0.34 -3.82 10.12
C GLU A 34 -0.13 -3.81 8.60
N LEU A 35 0.01 -5.00 8.01
CA LEU A 35 -0.02 -5.21 6.58
C LEU A 35 -1.38 -5.80 6.20
N ALA A 36 -2.21 -5.01 5.52
CA ALA A 36 -3.49 -5.45 4.98
C ALA A 36 -3.37 -5.70 3.48
N ALA A 37 -3.72 -6.91 3.02
CA ALA A 37 -3.84 -7.22 1.61
C ALA A 37 -5.28 -7.01 1.14
N VAL A 38 -5.45 -6.37 -0.01
CA VAL A 38 -6.75 -6.20 -0.67
C VAL A 38 -6.76 -7.01 -1.94
N MET A 39 -7.65 -8.00 -2.01
CA MET A 39 -7.80 -8.92 -3.14
C MET A 39 -9.14 -8.77 -3.84
N GLY A 40 -9.19 -9.19 -5.08
CA GLY A 40 -10.43 -9.22 -5.87
C GLY A 40 -10.15 -9.25 -7.37
N PRO A 41 -11.16 -9.53 -8.19
CA PRO A 41 -11.02 -9.56 -9.65
C PRO A 41 -10.64 -8.19 -10.21
N SER A 42 -10.16 -8.16 -11.47
CA SER A 42 -9.93 -6.90 -12.19
C SER A 42 -11.23 -6.09 -12.26
N GLY A 43 -11.13 -4.77 -12.09
CA GLY A 43 -12.29 -3.88 -12.09
C GLY A 43 -13.10 -3.85 -10.79
N SER A 44 -12.73 -4.60 -9.74
CA SER A 44 -13.49 -4.62 -8.48
C SER A 44 -13.37 -3.37 -7.60
N GLY A 45 -12.55 -2.38 -7.99
CA GLY A 45 -12.38 -1.11 -7.26
C GLY A 45 -11.10 -1.01 -6.42
N LYS A 46 -10.19 -1.99 -6.48
CA LYS A 46 -8.95 -2.02 -5.66
C LYS A 46 -8.06 -0.79 -5.84
N SER A 47 -7.71 -0.44 -7.09
CA SER A 47 -6.88 0.74 -7.37
C SER A 47 -7.61 2.05 -6.99
N THR A 48 -8.94 2.11 -7.18
CA THR A 48 -9.76 3.24 -6.70
C THR A 48 -9.71 3.36 -5.18
N LEU A 49 -9.74 2.25 -4.45
CA LEU A 49 -9.56 2.26 -3.00
C LEU A 49 -8.21 2.84 -2.61
N LEU A 50 -7.12 2.42 -3.26
CA LEU A 50 -5.77 2.95 -2.99
C LEU A 50 -5.65 4.43 -3.34
N THR A 51 -6.21 4.90 -4.46
CA THR A 51 -6.12 6.32 -4.85
C THR A 51 -6.85 7.21 -3.84
N ILE A 52 -7.99 6.77 -3.31
CA ILE A 52 -8.75 7.47 -2.28
C ILE A 52 -8.00 7.40 -0.93
N ALA A 53 -7.53 6.23 -0.52
CA ALA A 53 -6.74 6.05 0.70
C ALA A 53 -5.44 6.89 0.66
N GLY A 54 -4.83 7.03 -0.53
CA GLY A 54 -3.64 7.85 -0.77
C GLY A 54 -3.91 9.36 -0.93
N SER A 55 -5.16 9.80 -0.79
CA SER A 55 -5.53 11.21 -1.02
C SER A 55 -5.19 11.72 -2.43
N LEU A 56 -5.11 10.83 -3.43
CA LEU A 56 -4.94 11.20 -4.84
C LEU A 56 -6.27 11.60 -5.45
N GLU A 57 -7.36 10.98 -5.01
CA GLU A 57 -8.74 11.31 -5.36
C GLU A 57 -9.59 11.50 -4.12
N ASP A 58 -10.67 12.27 -4.27
CA ASP A 58 -11.67 12.43 -3.21
C ASP A 58 -12.77 11.37 -3.34
N ALA A 59 -13.24 10.87 -2.21
CA ALA A 59 -14.44 10.04 -2.15
C ALA A 59 -15.69 10.86 -2.55
N THR A 60 -16.68 10.20 -3.16
CA THR A 60 -17.99 10.83 -3.43
C THR A 60 -18.79 11.00 -2.14
N SER A 61 -18.70 10.02 -1.23
CA SER A 61 -19.30 10.09 0.10
C SER A 61 -18.49 9.30 1.12
N GLY A 62 -18.82 9.47 2.41
CA GLY A 62 -18.10 8.85 3.51
C GLY A 62 -16.91 9.69 4.00
N GLN A 63 -16.05 9.10 4.80
CA GLN A 63 -14.90 9.77 5.41
C GLN A 63 -13.64 8.93 5.28
N VAL A 64 -12.52 9.59 4.93
CA VAL A 64 -11.18 9.01 5.00
C VAL A 64 -10.39 9.76 6.06
N LEU A 65 -9.81 9.02 7.01
CA LEU A 65 -8.96 9.57 8.06
C LEU A 65 -7.56 8.96 7.92
N ILE A 66 -6.54 9.81 8.02
CA ILE A 66 -5.12 9.41 8.03
C ILE A 66 -4.49 10.04 9.27
N GLY A 67 -3.94 9.21 10.16
CA GLY A 67 -3.42 9.67 11.44
C GLY A 67 -4.46 10.43 12.27
N GLY A 68 -5.74 10.03 12.18
CA GLY A 68 -6.88 10.67 12.85
C GLY A 68 -7.39 11.96 12.19
N ALA A 69 -6.73 12.46 11.13
CA ALA A 69 -7.12 13.68 10.45
C ALA A 69 -8.01 13.38 9.24
N ALA A 70 -9.21 13.98 9.17
CA ALA A 70 -10.17 13.77 8.09
C ALA A 70 -9.74 14.52 6.81
N LEU A 71 -9.56 13.81 5.69
CA LEU A 71 -9.15 14.38 4.41
C LEU A 71 -10.14 15.42 3.87
N SER A 72 -11.45 15.24 4.12
CA SER A 72 -12.50 16.17 3.69
C SER A 72 -12.37 17.57 4.31
N LYS A 73 -11.66 17.68 5.45
CA LYS A 73 -11.43 18.96 6.15
C LYS A 73 -10.12 19.62 5.75
N MET A 74 -9.31 18.98 4.90
CA MET A 74 -8.01 19.48 4.49
C MET A 74 -8.10 20.32 3.21
N SER A 75 -7.30 21.39 3.16
CA SER A 75 -7.06 22.12 1.91
C SER A 75 -6.26 21.26 0.92
N ARG A 76 -6.29 21.63 -0.36
CA ARG A 76 -5.45 20.98 -1.40
C ARG A 76 -3.96 21.02 -1.03
N ALA A 77 -3.49 22.11 -0.43
CA ALA A 77 -2.11 22.27 0.01
C ALA A 77 -1.76 21.32 1.16
N ASP A 78 -2.68 21.14 2.12
CA ASP A 78 -2.47 20.22 3.25
C ASP A 78 -2.50 18.76 2.79
N LYS A 79 -3.42 18.40 1.88
CA LYS A 79 -3.42 17.06 1.24
C LYS A 79 -2.11 16.79 0.51
N ALA A 80 -1.59 17.77 -0.25
CA ALA A 80 -0.31 17.64 -0.94
C ALA A 80 0.86 17.49 0.05
N ARG A 81 0.84 18.21 1.18
CA ARG A 81 1.83 18.08 2.25
C ARG A 81 1.75 16.71 2.91
N LEU A 82 0.53 16.22 3.22
CA LEU A 82 0.31 14.90 3.78
C LEU A 82 0.88 13.80 2.88
N ARG A 83 0.60 13.84 1.57
CA ARG A 83 1.16 12.88 0.60
C ARG A 83 2.68 12.87 0.61
N ARG A 84 3.30 14.07 0.56
CA ARG A 84 4.77 14.17 0.54
C ARG A 84 5.44 13.68 1.82
N ARG A 85 4.80 13.85 2.98
CA ARG A 85 5.43 13.59 4.28
C ARG A 85 5.08 12.23 4.87
N SER A 86 3.84 11.79 4.72
CA SER A 86 3.32 10.67 5.47
C SER A 86 2.95 9.46 4.63
N ILE A 87 2.74 9.64 3.31
CA ILE A 87 2.27 8.56 2.43
C ILE A 87 3.37 8.17 1.44
N GLY A 88 3.70 6.88 1.39
CA GLY A 88 4.44 6.27 0.29
C GLY A 88 3.49 5.59 -0.68
N TYR A 89 3.77 5.66 -1.96
CA TYR A 89 2.98 4.99 -2.98
C TYR A 89 3.89 4.19 -3.92
N VAL A 90 3.63 2.89 -4.05
CA VAL A 90 4.27 1.98 -5.00
C VAL A 90 3.26 1.65 -6.08
N PHE A 91 3.55 2.05 -7.32
CA PHE A 91 2.69 1.82 -8.48
C PHE A 91 3.09 0.54 -9.21
N GLN A 92 2.16 -0.05 -9.92
CA GLN A 92 2.37 -1.24 -10.73
C GLN A 92 3.47 -1.04 -11.80
N ASP A 93 3.48 0.11 -12.47
CA ASP A 93 4.44 0.45 -13.53
C ASP A 93 5.67 1.23 -13.01
N PHE A 94 6.04 1.06 -11.72
CA PHE A 94 7.15 1.72 -11.03
C PHE A 94 7.05 3.25 -10.98
N ASN A 95 6.57 3.91 -12.01
CA ASN A 95 6.47 5.38 -12.15
C ASN A 95 7.78 6.11 -11.81
N LEU A 96 8.92 5.54 -12.24
CA LEU A 96 10.22 6.20 -12.13
C LEU A 96 10.36 7.27 -13.23
N LEU A 97 10.94 8.40 -12.88
CA LEU A 97 11.25 9.46 -13.83
C LEU A 97 12.50 9.07 -14.61
N ALA A 98 12.35 8.83 -15.92
CA ALA A 98 13.42 8.35 -16.79
C ALA A 98 14.63 9.30 -16.87
N GLY A 99 14.41 10.62 -16.71
CA GLY A 99 15.47 11.62 -16.71
C GLY A 99 16.21 11.78 -15.38
N LEU A 100 15.90 10.98 -14.38
CA LEU A 100 16.53 11.01 -13.07
C LEU A 100 17.19 9.66 -12.77
N THR A 101 18.36 9.70 -12.12
CA THR A 101 19.02 8.50 -11.60
C THR A 101 18.19 7.83 -10.49
N ALA A 102 18.54 6.61 -10.09
CA ALA A 102 17.91 5.92 -8.97
C ALA A 102 17.92 6.77 -7.69
N ALA A 103 19.06 7.34 -7.33
CA ALA A 103 19.19 8.20 -6.15
C ALA A 103 18.34 9.46 -6.25
N GLU A 104 18.23 10.08 -7.41
CA GLU A 104 17.42 11.27 -7.64
C GLU A 104 15.92 10.94 -7.60
N ASN A 105 15.49 9.81 -8.19
CA ASN A 105 14.12 9.31 -8.05
C ASN A 105 13.72 9.14 -6.58
N VAL A 106 14.62 8.55 -5.77
CA VAL A 106 14.37 8.31 -4.34
C VAL A 106 14.40 9.60 -3.53
N SER A 107 15.31 10.55 -3.84
CA SER A 107 15.44 11.81 -3.11
C SER A 107 14.36 12.83 -3.43
N LEU A 108 13.73 12.73 -4.60
CA LEU A 108 12.77 13.72 -5.10
C LEU A 108 11.65 14.10 -4.10
N PRO A 109 10.98 13.17 -3.41
CA PRO A 109 9.96 13.53 -2.44
C PRO A 109 10.49 14.37 -1.28
N LEU A 110 11.74 14.18 -0.89
CA LEU A 110 12.40 14.94 0.17
C LEU A 110 12.74 16.36 -0.30
N GLU A 111 13.20 16.51 -1.53
CA GLU A 111 13.48 17.81 -2.14
C GLU A 111 12.20 18.64 -2.31
N LEU A 112 11.13 18.01 -2.77
CA LEU A 112 9.80 18.63 -2.87
C LEU A 112 9.23 19.05 -1.52
N ASP A 113 9.69 18.43 -0.42
CA ASP A 113 9.33 18.85 0.95
C ASP A 113 10.29 19.90 1.54
N GLY A 114 11.24 20.39 0.74
CA GLY A 114 12.14 21.49 1.12
C GLY A 114 13.46 21.05 1.76
N ILE A 115 13.77 19.74 1.76
CA ILE A 115 15.09 19.26 2.20
C ILE A 115 16.13 19.65 1.13
N ASN A 116 17.24 20.22 1.57
CA ASN A 116 18.34 20.56 0.68
C ASN A 116 18.76 19.35 -0.18
N ALA A 117 18.96 19.55 -1.49
CA ALA A 117 19.22 18.51 -2.48
C ALA A 117 20.40 17.58 -2.08
N ARG A 118 21.51 18.16 -1.55
CA ARG A 118 22.64 17.36 -1.10
C ARG A 118 22.27 16.39 0.05
N LYS A 119 21.48 16.88 1.03
CA LYS A 119 20.99 16.06 2.13
C LYS A 119 19.94 15.05 1.66
N ALA A 120 19.03 15.45 0.79
CA ALA A 120 18.01 14.57 0.21
C ALA A 120 18.66 13.42 -0.57
N ARG A 121 19.67 13.73 -1.42
CA ARG A 121 20.43 12.71 -2.16
C ARG A 121 21.15 11.74 -1.21
N SER A 122 21.80 12.24 -0.15
CA SER A 122 22.45 11.37 0.84
C SER A 122 21.45 10.41 1.51
N LEU A 123 20.25 10.88 1.84
CA LEU A 123 19.18 10.03 2.39
C LEU A 123 18.64 9.05 1.34
N GLY A 124 18.54 9.47 0.09
CA GLY A 124 18.13 8.60 -1.03
C GLY A 124 19.11 7.46 -1.27
N VAL A 125 20.41 7.76 -1.32
CA VAL A 125 21.47 6.74 -1.44
C VAL A 125 21.41 5.77 -0.27
N LYS A 126 21.28 6.26 0.97
CA LYS A 126 21.14 5.40 2.14
C LYS A 126 19.91 4.47 2.04
N ALA A 127 18.77 4.98 1.57
CA ALA A 127 17.58 4.17 1.38
C ALA A 127 17.76 3.09 0.29
N LEU A 128 18.52 3.38 -0.77
CA LEU A 128 18.91 2.40 -1.78
C LEU A 128 19.85 1.33 -1.20
N ASP A 129 20.82 1.75 -0.41
CA ASP A 129 21.80 0.86 0.25
C ASP A 129 21.09 -0.14 1.18
N GLU A 130 20.11 0.30 1.96
CA GLU A 130 19.25 -0.55 2.82
C GLU A 130 18.48 -1.62 2.01
N LEU A 131 18.30 -1.41 0.69
CA LEU A 131 17.63 -2.31 -0.24
C LEU A 131 18.59 -3.06 -1.17
N GLY A 132 19.89 -2.99 -0.91
CA GLY A 132 20.92 -3.66 -1.69
C GLY A 132 21.10 -3.06 -3.10
N LEU A 133 20.88 -1.74 -3.25
CA LEU A 133 21.01 -0.99 -4.51
C LEU A 133 21.97 0.21 -4.39
N GLY A 134 22.92 0.15 -3.45
CA GLY A 134 23.89 1.23 -3.26
C GLY A 134 24.75 1.49 -4.51
N ASP A 135 25.19 0.42 -5.17
CA ASP A 135 26.04 0.48 -6.37
C ASP A 135 25.27 0.99 -7.61
N GLU A 136 23.92 0.85 -7.63
CA GLU A 136 23.04 1.29 -8.70
C GLU A 136 22.55 2.73 -8.54
N ALA A 137 22.94 3.44 -7.48
CA ALA A 137 22.42 4.75 -7.13
C ALA A 137 22.57 5.80 -8.25
N SER A 138 23.58 5.68 -9.12
CA SER A 138 23.85 6.58 -10.24
C SER A 138 23.24 6.14 -11.58
N ARG A 139 22.62 4.95 -11.64
CA ARG A 139 22.02 4.42 -12.88
C ARG A 139 20.66 5.08 -13.15
N PHE A 140 20.32 5.18 -14.42
CA PHE A 140 19.00 5.59 -14.89
C PHE A 140 18.04 4.39 -14.93
N PRO A 141 16.70 4.62 -14.91
CA PRO A 141 15.71 3.53 -14.90
C PRO A 141 15.83 2.52 -16.05
N ASP A 142 16.28 2.92 -17.22
CA ASP A 142 16.50 2.06 -18.40
C ASP A 142 17.73 1.15 -18.27
N GLU A 143 18.65 1.50 -17.39
CA GLU A 143 19.86 0.70 -17.09
C GLU A 143 19.61 -0.33 -15.96
N LEU A 144 18.40 -0.33 -15.38
CA LEU A 144 18.00 -1.19 -14.27
C LEU A 144 17.11 -2.36 -14.74
N SER A 145 17.28 -3.52 -14.15
CA SER A 145 16.36 -4.64 -14.29
C SER A 145 14.97 -4.32 -13.70
N GLY A 146 13.94 -5.10 -14.04
CA GLY A 146 12.60 -4.92 -13.49
C GLY A 146 12.56 -4.97 -11.96
N GLY A 147 13.27 -5.94 -11.35
CA GLY A 147 13.37 -6.06 -9.90
C GLY A 147 14.13 -4.91 -9.24
N GLU A 148 15.16 -4.37 -9.86
CA GLU A 148 15.88 -3.18 -9.38
C GLU A 148 15.00 -1.94 -9.46
N ARG A 149 14.30 -1.71 -10.58
CA ARG A 149 13.32 -0.62 -10.71
C ARG A 149 12.25 -0.68 -9.64
N GLN A 150 11.73 -1.87 -9.34
CA GLN A 150 10.75 -2.04 -8.27
C GLN A 150 11.33 -1.68 -6.90
N ARG A 151 12.53 -2.14 -6.57
CA ARG A 151 13.20 -1.76 -5.31
C ARG A 151 13.49 -0.26 -5.22
N VAL A 152 13.86 0.40 -6.34
CA VAL A 152 13.99 1.87 -6.39
C VAL A 152 12.64 2.55 -6.11
N ALA A 153 11.54 2.06 -6.71
CA ALA A 153 10.20 2.60 -6.46
C ALA A 153 9.78 2.44 -5.00
N ILE A 154 10.12 1.31 -4.37
CA ILE A 154 9.87 1.08 -2.94
C ILE A 154 10.75 2.01 -2.10
N ALA A 155 12.05 2.14 -2.40
CA ALA A 155 12.95 3.07 -1.71
C ALA A 155 12.37 4.50 -1.73
N ARG A 156 11.89 4.96 -2.89
CA ARG A 156 11.22 6.25 -3.04
C ARG A 156 9.95 6.37 -2.18
N ALA A 157 9.19 5.29 -2.09
CA ALA A 157 7.95 5.27 -1.31
C ALA A 157 8.21 5.31 0.20
N VAL A 158 9.35 4.77 0.68
CA VAL A 158 9.63 4.66 2.11
C VAL A 158 10.66 5.68 2.63
N VAL A 159 11.33 6.42 1.74
CA VAL A 159 12.32 7.42 2.15
C VAL A 159 11.70 8.49 3.04
N GLY A 160 12.39 8.86 4.11
CA GLY A 160 11.90 9.82 5.10
C GLY A 160 11.05 9.18 6.19
N ASN A 161 10.08 9.92 6.71
CA ASN A 161 9.23 9.47 7.82
C ASN A 161 7.81 9.10 7.34
N ARG A 162 7.72 8.05 6.50
CA ARG A 162 6.44 7.56 6.02
C ARG A 162 5.73 6.76 7.10
N GLN A 163 4.41 6.95 7.20
CA GLN A 163 3.56 6.29 8.19
C GLN A 163 2.48 5.42 7.53
N LEU A 164 2.22 5.65 6.25
CA LEU A 164 1.33 4.85 5.41
C LEU A 164 2.04 4.46 4.11
N LEU A 165 2.00 3.20 3.76
CA LEU A 165 2.49 2.67 2.50
C LEU A 165 1.34 2.03 1.73
N LEU A 166 1.13 2.46 0.50
CA LEU A 166 0.12 1.95 -0.41
C LEU A 166 0.82 1.34 -1.62
N ALA A 167 0.55 0.07 -1.92
CA ALA A 167 1.19 -0.64 -3.02
C ALA A 167 0.14 -1.27 -3.93
N ASP A 168 0.12 -0.85 -5.19
CA ASP A 168 -0.77 -1.37 -6.22
C ASP A 168 -0.02 -2.39 -7.08
N GLU A 169 -0.37 -3.68 -6.94
CA GLU A 169 0.22 -4.82 -7.65
C GLU A 169 1.77 -4.77 -7.67
N PRO A 170 2.43 -4.64 -6.49
CA PRO A 170 3.86 -4.33 -6.43
C PRO A 170 4.79 -5.41 -6.98
N SER A 171 4.26 -6.58 -7.28
CA SER A 171 4.96 -7.73 -7.88
C SER A 171 4.47 -8.07 -9.28
N GLY A 172 3.44 -7.40 -9.79
CA GLY A 172 2.74 -7.79 -11.03
C GLY A 172 3.60 -7.81 -12.30
N ALA A 173 4.72 -7.09 -12.31
CA ALA A 173 5.68 -7.07 -13.42
C ALA A 173 6.93 -7.94 -13.18
N LEU A 174 6.95 -8.77 -12.11
CA LEU A 174 8.11 -9.53 -11.68
C LEU A 174 7.86 -11.04 -11.75
N ASP A 175 8.93 -11.82 -11.86
CA ASP A 175 8.88 -13.26 -11.62
C ASP A 175 8.62 -13.57 -10.12
N SER A 176 8.31 -14.82 -9.82
CA SER A 176 7.93 -15.25 -8.46
C SER A 176 9.01 -14.99 -7.41
N VAL A 177 10.28 -15.15 -7.75
CA VAL A 177 11.40 -14.95 -6.82
C VAL A 177 11.55 -13.48 -6.45
N ASN A 178 11.50 -12.60 -7.46
CA ASN A 178 11.53 -11.15 -7.24
C ASN A 178 10.25 -10.65 -6.55
N GLY A 179 9.09 -11.26 -6.83
CA GLY A 179 7.82 -10.96 -6.16
C GLY A 179 7.88 -11.22 -4.65
N GLU A 180 8.39 -12.39 -4.23
CA GLU A 180 8.60 -12.69 -2.81
C GLU A 180 9.58 -11.72 -2.13
N ALA A 181 10.68 -11.37 -2.82
CA ALA A 181 11.64 -10.41 -2.29
C ALA A 181 11.00 -9.04 -2.04
N VAL A 182 10.12 -8.59 -2.92
CA VAL A 182 9.34 -7.36 -2.76
C VAL A 182 8.42 -7.45 -1.55
N MET A 183 7.68 -8.55 -1.38
CA MET A 183 6.79 -8.72 -0.22
C MET A 183 7.55 -8.76 1.11
N ARG A 184 8.71 -9.43 1.18
CA ARG A 184 9.60 -9.41 2.35
C ARG A 184 10.03 -7.99 2.70
N LEU A 185 10.33 -7.18 1.68
CA LEU A 185 10.71 -5.79 1.84
C LEU A 185 9.55 -4.95 2.41
N LEU A 186 8.36 -5.06 1.82
CA LEU A 186 7.15 -4.37 2.31
C LEU A 186 6.83 -4.77 3.76
N LEU A 187 6.95 -6.06 4.08
CA LEU A 187 6.76 -6.55 5.46
C LEU A 187 7.80 -5.95 6.42
N THR A 188 9.07 -5.84 6.00
CA THR A 188 10.13 -5.22 6.81
C THR A 188 9.80 -3.76 7.11
N VAL A 189 9.29 -3.01 6.14
CA VAL A 189 8.85 -1.61 6.31
C VAL A 189 7.65 -1.55 7.25
N CYS A 190 6.67 -2.42 7.06
CA CYS A 190 5.48 -2.54 7.90
C CYS A 190 5.88 -2.76 9.38
N ARG A 191 6.78 -3.71 9.65
CA ARG A 191 7.24 -4.04 11.03
C ARG A 191 8.02 -2.91 11.72
N ARG A 192 8.41 -1.87 10.97
CA ARG A 192 8.95 -0.61 11.55
C ARG A 192 7.83 0.36 12.01
N GLY A 193 6.57 -0.06 12.00
CA GLY A 193 5.41 0.72 12.44
C GLY A 193 4.68 1.46 11.32
N VAL A 194 4.97 1.17 10.05
CA VAL A 194 4.27 1.76 8.91
C VAL A 194 2.99 0.97 8.63
N ALA A 195 1.82 1.63 8.63
CA ALA A 195 0.57 1.04 8.16
C ALA A 195 0.69 0.73 6.65
N THR A 196 0.43 -0.49 6.24
CA THR A 196 0.69 -0.92 4.85
C THR A 196 -0.56 -1.55 4.24
N VAL A 197 -0.94 -1.07 3.05
CA VAL A 197 -2.01 -1.67 2.24
C VAL A 197 -1.42 -2.13 0.91
N VAL A 198 -1.56 -3.40 0.61
CA VAL A 198 -1.11 -4.00 -0.66
C VAL A 198 -2.33 -4.48 -1.43
N VAL A 199 -2.49 -4.03 -2.66
CA VAL A 199 -3.44 -4.60 -3.61
C VAL A 199 -2.71 -5.66 -4.40
N THR A 200 -3.26 -6.86 -4.46
CA THR A 200 -2.74 -7.95 -5.30
C THR A 200 -3.85 -8.92 -5.69
N HIS A 201 -3.66 -9.60 -6.82
CA HIS A 201 -4.48 -10.74 -7.22
C HIS A 201 -3.80 -12.07 -6.90
N ASP A 202 -2.55 -12.05 -6.43
CA ASP A 202 -1.79 -13.23 -6.06
C ASP A 202 -2.07 -13.64 -4.61
N ALA A 203 -2.73 -14.80 -4.44
CA ALA A 203 -3.08 -15.34 -3.13
C ALA A 203 -1.85 -15.76 -2.30
N GLN A 204 -0.76 -16.18 -2.96
CA GLN A 204 0.48 -16.55 -2.28
C GLN A 204 1.09 -15.31 -1.64
N LEU A 205 1.14 -14.18 -2.36
CA LEU A 205 1.66 -12.93 -1.82
C LEU A 205 0.72 -12.33 -0.76
N ALA A 206 -0.60 -12.45 -0.95
CA ALA A 206 -1.57 -12.01 0.06
C ALA A 206 -1.46 -12.78 1.38
N SER A 207 -0.98 -14.04 1.36
CA SER A 207 -0.79 -14.84 2.59
C SER A 207 0.31 -14.30 3.53
N TRP A 208 1.13 -13.35 3.07
CA TRP A 208 2.11 -12.66 3.92
C TRP A 208 1.49 -11.54 4.77
N ALA A 209 0.26 -11.14 4.45
CA ALA A 209 -0.43 -10.07 5.16
C ALA A 209 -0.98 -10.52 6.53
N ASP A 210 -1.05 -9.58 7.45
CA ASP A 210 -1.70 -9.81 8.75
C ASP A 210 -3.22 -9.99 8.58
N ARG A 211 -3.81 -9.40 7.51
CA ARG A 211 -5.23 -9.50 7.17
C ARG A 211 -5.43 -9.41 5.66
N VAL A 212 -6.40 -10.18 5.17
CA VAL A 212 -6.81 -10.12 3.76
C VAL A 212 -8.26 -9.63 3.66
N VAL A 213 -8.48 -8.63 2.82
CA VAL A 213 -9.80 -8.04 2.52
C VAL A 213 -10.16 -8.38 1.08
N PHE A 214 -11.32 -9.00 0.87
CA PHE A 214 -11.81 -9.34 -0.47
C PHE A 214 -12.81 -8.30 -0.95
N ILE A 215 -12.52 -7.69 -2.13
CA ILE A 215 -13.41 -6.73 -2.78
C ILE A 215 -13.98 -7.33 -4.07
N ARG A 216 -15.30 -7.20 -4.23
CA ARG A 216 -16.03 -7.54 -5.45
C ARG A 216 -17.07 -6.47 -5.73
N ASP A 217 -17.15 -6.01 -6.97
CA ASP A 217 -18.13 -5.01 -7.44
C ASP A 217 -18.20 -3.77 -6.51
N GLY A 218 -17.04 -3.28 -6.11
CA GLY A 218 -16.91 -2.10 -5.26
C GLY A 218 -17.29 -2.30 -3.79
N ARG A 219 -17.54 -3.53 -3.33
CA ARG A 219 -17.90 -3.84 -1.92
C ARG A 219 -16.91 -4.80 -1.28
N ILE A 220 -16.72 -4.67 0.01
CA ILE A 220 -16.03 -5.71 0.79
C ILE A 220 -17.01 -6.86 0.97
N VAL A 221 -16.61 -8.04 0.49
CA VAL A 221 -17.43 -9.27 0.56
C VAL A 221 -16.96 -10.22 1.65
N ASP A 222 -15.68 -10.15 2.03
CA ASP A 222 -15.10 -10.98 3.09
C ASP A 222 -13.84 -10.34 3.68
N GLN A 223 -13.50 -10.70 4.90
CA GLN A 223 -12.25 -10.34 5.56
C GLN A 223 -11.76 -11.51 6.41
N THR A 224 -10.50 -11.89 6.20
CA THR A 224 -9.82 -12.81 7.13
C THR A 224 -9.13 -11.97 8.20
N LEU A 225 -9.43 -12.26 9.46
CA LEU A 225 -8.64 -11.74 10.57
C LEU A 225 -7.43 -12.65 10.78
N PRO A 226 -6.29 -12.14 11.26
CA PRO A 226 -5.21 -13.00 11.70
C PRO A 226 -5.74 -13.98 12.78
N PRO A 227 -5.29 -15.23 12.80
CA PRO A 227 -5.69 -16.15 13.87
C PRO A 227 -5.29 -15.53 15.21
N GLU A 228 -6.25 -15.39 16.12
CA GLU A 228 -6.02 -14.79 17.45
C GLU A 228 -4.98 -15.58 18.28
N SER A 229 -4.77 -16.86 17.93
CA SER A 229 -3.69 -17.71 18.46
C SER A 229 -3.45 -18.92 17.54
N PRO A 230 -2.27 -19.58 17.59
CA PRO A 230 -2.02 -20.84 16.89
C PRO A 230 -3.02 -21.96 17.26
N GLU A 231 -3.63 -21.88 18.43
CA GLU A 231 -4.61 -22.86 18.91
C GLU A 231 -5.96 -22.75 18.19
N SER A 232 -6.29 -21.58 17.61
CA SER A 232 -7.51 -21.40 16.81
C SER A 232 -7.50 -22.16 15.47
N LEU A 233 -6.33 -22.65 15.06
CA LEU A 233 -6.15 -23.49 13.86
C LEU A 233 -6.37 -24.99 14.14
N LEU A 234 -6.51 -25.41 15.40
CA LEU A 234 -6.82 -26.79 15.73
C LEU A 234 -8.32 -27.04 15.54
N PRO A 235 -8.71 -28.12 14.83
CA PRO A 235 -10.11 -28.46 14.69
C PRO A 235 -10.67 -28.69 16.10
N SER A 236 -11.67 -27.93 16.49
CA SER A 236 -12.42 -28.10 17.72
C SER A 236 -13.03 -29.52 17.73
N GLY A 237 -12.35 -30.45 18.41
CA GLY A 237 -12.86 -31.80 18.65
C GLY A 237 -14.15 -31.69 19.45
N ARG A 238 -15.30 -31.78 18.80
CA ARG A 238 -16.56 -32.05 19.48
C ARG A 238 -16.43 -33.45 20.13
N PRO A 239 -16.58 -33.58 21.43
CA PRO A 239 -16.77 -34.92 22.00
C PRO A 239 -18.08 -35.47 21.44
N GLN A 240 -17.98 -36.56 20.68
CA GLN A 240 -19.16 -37.34 20.32
C GLN A 240 -19.69 -37.95 21.64
N SER A 241 -20.79 -37.40 22.11
CA SER A 241 -21.62 -38.06 23.11
C SER A 241 -22.23 -39.29 22.43
N GLY A 242 -21.64 -40.44 22.69
CA GLY A 242 -22.22 -41.74 22.33
C GLY A 242 -23.53 -41.96 23.08
N PRO A 243 -24.50 -42.67 22.46
CA PRO A 243 -25.74 -43.00 23.13
C PRO A 243 -25.47 -44.08 24.18
N GLY A 244 -25.75 -43.74 25.44
CA GLY A 244 -25.77 -44.72 26.52
C GLY A 244 -26.96 -45.66 26.39
N GLN A 245 -26.68 -46.91 26.54
CA GLN A 245 -27.68 -47.96 26.91
C GLN A 245 -28.01 -47.82 28.37
#